data_27a2b7cff07801a994c132a14f443917
#
_entry.id   27a2b7cff07801a994c132a14f443917
#
_cell.length_a   1.000
_cell.length_b   1.000
_cell.length_c   1.000
_cell.angle_alpha   90.00
_cell.angle_beta   90.00
_cell.angle_gamma   90.00
#
_symmetry.space_group_name_H-M   'P 1'
#
loop_
_entity.id
_entity.type
_entity.pdbx_description
1 polymer ?
#
loop_
_entity_poly.entity_id
_entity_poly.type
_entity_poly.pdbx_seq_one_letter_code
_entity_poly.pdbx_strand_id
1 'polypeptide(L)'
;MRVVFLQFEPRWGDPQHNLAQVATALTKQDFHLPVLPELCSTGYLFSSRDALRTHAEPIPEGPTTQPLVEIARQKNAFLIAGLAEREGARLYNTAVVVGPPGFVGKHRKRHFSPLEAKVFDRGEGLTVFNLNGVVVGVVICFESWFPEACRALVLQAAQVLCSVVRRTSAGHRAWLLAEPVRLRTTCSW
;
A
#
# COMPACT_ATOMS: atom_id res chain seq x y z
N MET A 1 -9.74 -16.38 -0.35
CA MET A 1 -8.57 -15.63 0.15
C MET A 1 -8.94 -14.91 1.43
N ARG A 2 -8.10 -14.97 2.50
CA ARG A 2 -8.32 -14.22 3.76
C ARG A 2 -7.49 -12.95 3.69
N VAL A 3 -8.15 -11.81 3.51
CA VAL A 3 -7.52 -10.49 3.51
C VAL A 3 -7.61 -9.92 4.92
N VAL A 4 -6.52 -9.38 5.43
CA VAL A 4 -6.47 -8.69 6.71
C VAL A 4 -5.78 -7.34 6.53
N PHE A 5 -6.07 -6.37 7.37
CA PHE A 5 -5.29 -5.16 7.42
C PHE A 5 -4.66 -5.00 8.79
N LEU A 6 -3.43 -4.54 8.80
CA LEU A 6 -2.69 -4.18 9.99
C LEU A 6 -2.75 -2.68 10.17
N GLN A 7 -3.35 -2.23 11.25
CA GLN A 7 -3.44 -0.81 11.56
C GLN A 7 -2.60 -0.47 12.77
N PHE A 8 -1.60 0.36 12.58
CA PHE A 8 -0.73 0.90 13.63
C PHE A 8 -0.32 2.33 13.25
N GLU A 9 0.23 3.05 14.19
CA GLU A 9 0.77 4.39 13.96
C GLU A 9 2.30 4.28 13.81
N PRO A 10 2.84 4.45 12.60
CA PRO A 10 4.28 4.39 12.38
C PRO A 10 4.98 5.55 13.09
N ARG A 11 6.10 5.27 13.76
CA ARG A 11 7.01 6.31 14.26
C ARG A 11 7.65 7.02 13.09
N TRP A 12 7.62 8.34 13.14
CA TRP A 12 8.28 9.17 12.15
C TRP A 12 9.79 8.91 12.09
N GLY A 13 10.30 8.63 10.88
CA GLY A 13 11.72 8.48 10.63
C GLY A 13 12.40 7.27 11.28
N ASP A 14 11.63 6.30 11.79
CA ASP A 14 12.16 5.09 12.43
C ASP A 14 11.70 3.80 11.69
N PRO A 15 12.24 3.53 10.49
CA PRO A 15 11.83 2.38 9.69
C PRO A 15 12.10 1.05 10.39
N GLN A 16 13.17 0.95 11.18
CA GLN A 16 13.53 -0.30 11.86
C GLN A 16 12.50 -0.66 12.93
N HIS A 17 12.11 0.30 13.76
CA HIS A 17 11.06 0.10 14.75
C HIS A 17 9.73 -0.27 14.10
N ASN A 18 9.34 0.45 13.05
CA ASN A 18 8.08 0.23 12.35
C ASN A 18 8.03 -1.16 11.72
N LEU A 19 9.12 -1.58 11.08
CA LEU A 19 9.22 -2.92 10.50
C LEU A 19 9.18 -4.03 11.55
N ALA A 20 9.81 -3.84 12.71
CA ALA A 20 9.75 -4.77 13.82
C ALA A 20 8.31 -4.94 14.36
N GLN A 21 7.54 -3.86 14.43
CA GLN A 21 6.12 -3.91 14.79
C GLN A 21 5.31 -4.73 13.77
N VAL A 22 5.54 -4.49 12.47
CA VAL A 22 4.90 -5.25 11.38
C VAL A 22 5.22 -6.73 11.52
N ALA A 23 6.50 -7.10 11.64
CA ALA A 23 6.92 -8.48 11.77
C ALA A 23 6.26 -9.16 12.97
N THR A 24 6.26 -8.51 14.14
CA THR A 24 5.63 -9.02 15.37
C THR A 24 4.13 -9.23 15.22
N ALA A 25 3.44 -8.30 14.56
CA ALA A 25 2.00 -8.41 14.37
C ALA A 25 1.64 -9.54 13.39
N LEU A 26 2.41 -9.67 12.30
CA LEU A 26 2.16 -10.68 11.27
C LEU A 26 2.54 -12.09 11.71
N THR A 27 3.48 -12.28 12.64
CA THR A 27 3.80 -13.63 13.16
C THR A 27 2.65 -14.29 13.90
N LYS A 28 1.79 -13.52 14.54
CA LYS A 28 0.72 -13.99 15.43
C LYS A 28 -0.59 -14.36 14.73
N GLN A 29 -0.68 -14.17 13.42
CA GLN A 29 -1.95 -14.33 12.69
C GLN A 29 -1.77 -15.18 11.42
N ASP A 30 -2.86 -15.84 11.03
CA ASP A 30 -2.98 -16.50 9.74
C ASP A 30 -3.70 -15.58 8.76
N PHE A 31 -3.12 -15.45 7.57
CA PHE A 31 -3.65 -14.61 6.50
C PHE A 31 -3.18 -15.10 5.13
N HIS A 32 -3.82 -14.61 4.06
CA HIS A 32 -3.34 -14.81 2.70
C HIS A 32 -2.87 -13.49 2.08
N LEU A 33 -3.41 -12.35 2.52
CA LEU A 33 -3.07 -11.02 2.03
C LEU A 33 -3.23 -9.97 3.14
N PRO A 34 -2.19 -9.65 3.93
CA PRO A 34 -2.19 -8.47 4.78
C PRO A 34 -1.94 -7.20 3.97
N VAL A 35 -2.69 -6.16 4.31
CA VAL A 35 -2.52 -4.80 3.79
C VAL A 35 -2.00 -3.92 4.92
N LEU A 36 -0.84 -3.34 4.73
CA LEU A 36 -0.19 -2.44 5.69
C LEU A 36 -0.54 -0.97 5.39
N PRO A 37 -0.35 -0.06 6.36
CA PRO A 37 -0.66 1.35 6.16
C PRO A 37 0.16 2.03 5.07
N GLU A 38 -0.34 3.18 4.61
CA GLU A 38 0.39 4.14 3.79
C GLU A 38 1.62 4.64 4.55
N LEU A 39 2.78 4.64 3.86
CA LEU A 39 4.08 5.05 4.41
C LEU A 39 4.41 4.36 5.76
N CYS A 40 4.14 3.06 5.81
CA CYS A 40 4.20 2.29 7.06
C CYS A 40 5.63 2.16 7.62
N SER A 41 6.67 2.33 6.80
CA SER A 41 8.06 2.31 7.27
C SER A 41 8.53 3.66 7.82
N THR A 42 8.11 4.76 7.20
CA THR A 42 8.65 6.10 7.49
C THR A 42 7.75 6.99 8.34
N GLY A 43 6.46 6.68 8.39
CA GLY A 43 5.43 7.62 8.85
C GLY A 43 5.11 8.67 7.78
N TYR A 44 4.16 9.56 8.09
CA TYR A 44 3.57 10.46 7.07
C TYR A 44 3.96 11.94 7.23
N LEU A 45 4.55 12.35 8.35
CA LEU A 45 4.80 13.76 8.66
C LEU A 45 6.10 14.25 8.01
N PHE A 46 6.05 14.66 6.74
CA PHE A 46 7.19 15.27 6.07
C PHE A 46 7.10 16.79 6.12
N SER A 47 8.12 17.44 6.65
CA SER A 47 8.25 18.90 6.66
C SER A 47 8.61 19.46 5.27
N SER A 48 9.28 18.66 4.45
CA SER A 48 9.73 19.03 3.10
C SER A 48 10.00 17.81 2.23
N ARG A 49 10.21 18.06 0.94
CA ARG A 49 10.67 17.02 -0.03
C ARG A 49 12.04 16.47 0.36
N ASP A 50 12.95 17.30 0.86
CA ASP A 50 14.29 16.87 1.27
C ASP A 50 14.22 15.99 2.53
N ALA A 51 13.37 16.31 3.49
CA ALA A 51 13.13 15.46 4.64
C ALA A 51 12.58 14.07 4.23
N LEU A 52 11.67 14.00 3.25
CA LEU A 52 11.20 12.73 2.70
C LEU A 52 12.33 11.96 2.03
N ARG A 53 13.18 12.64 1.25
CA ARG A 53 14.27 12.01 0.48
C ARG A 53 15.21 11.19 1.36
N THR A 54 15.49 11.63 2.59
CA THR A 54 16.38 10.92 3.51
C THR A 54 15.81 9.58 3.99
N HIS A 55 14.50 9.41 3.93
CA HIS A 55 13.79 8.23 4.39
C HIS A 55 13.21 7.38 3.25
N ALA A 56 13.22 7.92 2.02
CA ALA A 56 12.73 7.20 0.85
C ALA A 56 13.77 6.19 0.34
N GLU A 57 13.31 5.01 -0.02
CA GLU A 57 14.16 3.89 -0.45
C GLU A 57 13.94 3.52 -1.93
N PRO A 58 14.94 2.92 -2.59
CA PRO A 58 14.72 2.30 -3.89
C PRO A 58 13.82 1.08 -3.75
N ILE A 59 12.95 0.85 -4.72
CA ILE A 59 12.06 -0.32 -4.74
C ILE A 59 12.34 -1.11 -6.02
N PRO A 60 12.63 -2.42 -5.91
CA PRO A 60 12.46 -3.31 -4.75
C PRO A 60 13.68 -3.50 -3.83
N GLU A 61 14.81 -2.87 -4.08
CA GLU A 61 16.09 -3.18 -3.41
C GLU A 61 16.24 -2.56 -2.01
N GLY A 62 15.26 -1.79 -1.58
CA GLY A 62 15.31 -1.03 -0.34
C GLY A 62 15.25 -1.86 0.94
N PRO A 63 15.71 -1.27 2.06
CA PRO A 63 15.85 -1.97 3.34
C PRO A 63 14.51 -2.38 3.97
N THR A 64 13.37 -1.82 3.53
CA THR A 64 12.06 -2.25 4.00
C THR A 64 11.47 -3.34 3.11
N THR A 65 11.62 -3.23 1.80
CA THR A 65 11.02 -4.18 0.84
C THR A 65 11.56 -5.60 1.01
N GLN A 66 12.87 -5.77 1.23
CA GLN A 66 13.49 -7.08 1.36
C GLN A 66 12.99 -7.88 2.59
N PRO A 67 12.93 -7.32 3.80
CA PRO A 67 12.32 -7.99 4.95
C PRO A 67 10.83 -8.33 4.74
N LEU A 68 10.06 -7.51 4.03
CA LEU A 68 8.67 -7.81 3.70
C LEU A 68 8.55 -9.03 2.76
N VAL A 69 9.47 -9.15 1.79
CA VAL A 69 9.58 -10.36 0.93
C VAL A 69 9.85 -11.60 1.78
N GLU A 70 10.75 -11.50 2.74
CA GLU A 70 11.08 -12.63 3.61
C GLU A 70 9.88 -13.06 4.48
N ILE A 71 9.17 -12.11 5.07
CA ILE A 71 7.92 -12.38 5.82
C ILE A 71 6.89 -13.05 4.91
N ALA A 72 6.71 -12.56 3.68
CA ALA A 72 5.78 -13.12 2.71
C ALA A 72 6.11 -14.57 2.34
N ARG A 73 7.40 -14.89 2.20
CA ARG A 73 7.89 -16.27 1.96
C ARG A 73 7.62 -17.18 3.15
N GLN A 74 8.00 -16.76 4.35
CA GLN A 74 7.82 -17.56 5.58
C GLN A 74 6.35 -17.86 5.86
N LYS A 75 5.46 -16.92 5.54
CA LYS A 75 4.02 -17.06 5.73
C LYS A 75 3.30 -17.69 4.54
N ASN A 76 4.01 -17.94 3.44
CA ASN A 76 3.42 -18.37 2.16
C ASN A 76 2.21 -17.50 1.76
N ALA A 77 2.35 -16.19 1.89
CA ALA A 77 1.30 -15.20 1.69
C ALA A 77 1.79 -14.03 0.84
N PHE A 78 0.86 -13.33 0.17
CA PHE A 78 1.15 -12.04 -0.43
C PHE A 78 1.03 -10.94 0.63
N LEU A 79 1.66 -9.78 0.39
CA LEU A 79 1.62 -8.64 1.30
C LEU A 79 1.61 -7.34 0.48
N ILE A 80 0.80 -6.36 0.91
CA ILE A 80 0.78 -5.02 0.33
C ILE A 80 1.19 -4.02 1.40
N ALA A 81 2.18 -3.16 1.10
CA ALA A 81 2.69 -2.16 2.04
C ALA A 81 2.90 -0.80 1.38
N GLY A 82 2.49 0.28 2.06
CA GLY A 82 2.77 1.65 1.61
C GLY A 82 4.15 2.11 2.04
N LEU A 83 4.99 2.54 1.10
CA LEU A 83 6.37 2.97 1.32
C LEU A 83 6.66 4.32 0.64
N ALA A 84 7.64 5.04 1.15
CA ALA A 84 8.25 6.18 0.45
C ALA A 84 9.30 5.64 -0.51
N GLU A 85 9.09 5.84 -1.82
CA GLU A 85 9.99 5.39 -2.87
C GLU A 85 10.87 6.52 -3.38
N ARG A 86 12.13 6.22 -3.66
CA ARG A 86 13.06 7.10 -4.36
C ARG A 86 13.57 6.43 -5.64
N GLU A 87 13.41 7.13 -6.76
CA GLU A 87 13.94 6.71 -8.06
C GLU A 87 14.68 7.91 -8.69
N GLY A 88 16.00 7.91 -8.60
CA GLY A 88 16.81 9.05 -9.01
C GLY A 88 16.44 10.34 -8.24
N ALA A 89 16.00 11.36 -8.96
CA ALA A 89 15.53 12.62 -8.37
C ALA A 89 14.06 12.57 -7.93
N ARG A 90 13.28 11.58 -8.37
CA ARG A 90 11.86 11.47 -8.11
C ARG A 90 11.57 10.79 -6.77
N LEU A 91 10.46 11.18 -6.15
CA LEU A 91 9.95 10.64 -4.89
C LEU A 91 8.48 10.25 -5.07
N TYR A 92 8.12 9.03 -4.71
CA TYR A 92 6.77 8.53 -4.87
C TYR A 92 6.20 8.01 -3.55
N ASN A 93 4.90 8.15 -3.40
CA ASN A 93 4.12 7.41 -2.42
C ASN A 93 3.68 6.10 -3.11
N THR A 94 4.21 4.98 -2.65
CA THR A 94 4.16 3.72 -3.39
C THR A 94 3.61 2.60 -2.53
N ALA A 95 2.68 1.83 -3.06
CA ALA A 95 2.27 0.55 -2.51
C ALA A 95 3.05 -0.57 -3.22
N VAL A 96 3.85 -1.30 -2.46
CA VAL A 96 4.56 -2.49 -2.94
C VAL A 96 3.69 -3.72 -2.74
N VAL A 97 3.76 -4.65 -3.67
CA VAL A 97 3.18 -5.98 -3.57
C VAL A 97 4.31 -7.00 -3.58
N VAL A 98 4.40 -7.78 -2.52
CA VAL A 98 5.37 -8.86 -2.38
C VAL A 98 4.66 -10.18 -2.09
N GLY A 99 5.34 -11.30 -2.33
CA GLY A 99 4.76 -12.62 -2.12
C GLY A 99 5.82 -13.71 -2.05
N PRO A 100 5.42 -14.99 -2.04
CA PRO A 100 6.35 -16.11 -2.03
C PRO A 100 7.39 -16.08 -3.17
N PRO A 101 7.05 -15.64 -4.39
CA PRO A 101 8.05 -15.52 -5.46
C PRO A 101 9.02 -14.34 -5.29
N GLY A 102 8.76 -13.41 -4.35
CA GLY A 102 9.52 -12.20 -4.13
C GLY A 102 8.72 -10.93 -4.39
N PHE A 103 9.36 -9.91 -4.98
CA PHE A 103 8.68 -8.70 -5.42
C PHE A 103 7.77 -9.01 -6.62
N VAL A 104 6.48 -8.69 -6.48
CA VAL A 104 5.45 -8.89 -7.51
C VAL A 104 5.25 -7.65 -8.37
N GLY A 105 5.28 -6.48 -7.73
CA GLY A 105 5.13 -5.21 -8.41
C GLY A 105 4.83 -4.07 -7.44
N LYS A 106 4.52 -2.91 -8.00
CA LYS A 106 4.22 -1.69 -7.24
C LYS A 106 3.16 -0.83 -7.93
N HIS A 107 2.41 -0.09 -7.11
CA HIS A 107 1.52 0.99 -7.56
C HIS A 107 2.02 2.30 -6.98
N ARG A 108 2.28 3.31 -7.81
CA ARG A 108 2.65 4.67 -7.42
C ARG A 108 1.42 5.56 -7.41
N LYS A 109 1.17 6.25 -6.30
CA LYS A 109 0.02 7.12 -6.11
C LYS A 109 -0.08 8.20 -7.21
N ARG A 110 -1.29 8.39 -7.75
CA ARG A 110 -1.57 9.38 -8.80
C ARG A 110 -2.34 10.60 -8.31
N HIS A 111 -3.29 10.37 -7.38
CA HIS A 111 -4.17 11.42 -6.90
C HIS A 111 -3.73 11.84 -5.51
N PHE A 112 -3.34 13.10 -5.40
CA PHE A 112 -2.75 13.68 -4.20
C PHE A 112 -3.68 14.67 -3.53
N SER A 113 -3.63 14.73 -2.21
CA SER A 113 -4.04 15.90 -1.47
C SER A 113 -3.13 17.11 -1.81
N PRO A 114 -3.56 18.36 -1.59
CA PRO A 114 -2.74 19.53 -1.86
C PRO A 114 -1.37 19.54 -1.16
N LEU A 115 -1.26 18.89 0.01
CA LEU A 115 0.01 18.77 0.75
C LEU A 115 0.94 17.77 0.08
N GLU A 116 0.43 16.63 -0.35
CA GLU A 116 1.21 15.58 -1.01
C GLU A 116 1.76 16.02 -2.35
N ALA A 117 0.99 16.82 -3.09
CA ALA A 117 1.39 17.34 -4.40
C ALA A 117 2.66 18.20 -4.38
N LYS A 118 3.07 18.71 -3.20
CA LYS A 118 4.31 19.47 -3.01
C LYS A 118 5.52 18.57 -2.77
N VAL A 119 5.30 17.31 -2.41
CA VAL A 119 6.33 16.41 -1.90
C VAL A 119 6.57 15.23 -2.83
N PHE A 120 5.50 14.66 -3.41
CA PHE A 120 5.58 13.46 -4.24
C PHE A 120 5.40 13.75 -5.73
N ASP A 121 6.07 12.95 -6.54
CA ASP A 121 5.85 12.84 -7.98
C ASP A 121 4.71 11.87 -8.26
N ARG A 122 3.96 12.11 -9.35
CA ARG A 122 2.81 11.28 -9.73
C ARG A 122 3.24 9.97 -10.38
N GLY A 123 2.53 8.90 -10.02
CA GLY A 123 2.60 7.62 -10.73
C GLY A 123 1.96 7.67 -12.12
N GLU A 124 2.27 6.68 -12.96
CA GLU A 124 1.86 6.67 -14.37
C GLU A 124 0.48 6.05 -14.61
N GLY A 125 0.05 5.08 -13.81
CA GLY A 125 -1.20 4.35 -14.02
C GLY A 125 -1.79 3.74 -12.76
N LEU A 126 -2.98 3.18 -12.91
CA LEU A 126 -3.60 2.30 -11.92
C LEU A 126 -3.23 0.85 -12.25
N THR A 127 -2.86 0.07 -11.25
CA THR A 127 -2.29 -1.26 -11.47
C THR A 127 -3.10 -2.34 -10.75
N VAL A 128 -3.34 -3.43 -11.44
CA VAL A 128 -3.89 -4.66 -10.86
C VAL A 128 -2.80 -5.74 -10.80
N PHE A 129 -2.91 -6.63 -9.83
CA PHE A 129 -1.97 -7.72 -9.57
C PHE A 129 -2.72 -9.05 -9.53
N ASN A 130 -2.23 -10.06 -10.24
CA ASN A 130 -2.78 -11.41 -10.13
C ASN A 130 -2.06 -12.15 -8.98
N LEU A 131 -2.79 -12.40 -7.90
CA LEU A 131 -2.30 -13.06 -6.70
C LEU A 131 -2.93 -14.44 -6.59
N ASN A 132 -2.29 -15.45 -7.20
CA ASN A 132 -2.78 -16.84 -7.26
C ASN A 132 -4.20 -16.94 -7.80
N GLY A 133 -4.47 -16.31 -8.93
CA GLY A 133 -5.76 -16.36 -9.62
C GLY A 133 -6.78 -15.35 -9.14
N VAL A 134 -6.48 -14.56 -8.10
CA VAL A 134 -7.30 -13.41 -7.66
C VAL A 134 -6.68 -12.13 -8.16
N VAL A 135 -7.44 -11.37 -8.94
CA VAL A 135 -7.00 -10.05 -9.43
C VAL A 135 -7.28 -8.99 -8.37
N VAL A 136 -6.22 -8.36 -7.89
CA VAL A 136 -6.26 -7.35 -6.82
C VAL A 136 -5.89 -5.99 -7.39
N GLY A 137 -6.77 -5.01 -7.25
CA GLY A 137 -6.50 -3.60 -7.53
C GLY A 137 -6.03 -2.88 -6.28
N VAL A 138 -5.06 -1.98 -6.42
CA VAL A 138 -4.51 -1.22 -5.29
C VAL A 138 -4.73 0.27 -5.51
N VAL A 139 -5.22 0.94 -4.47
CA VAL A 139 -5.31 2.41 -4.37
C VAL A 139 -4.65 2.87 -3.08
N ILE A 140 -4.15 4.12 -3.06
CA ILE A 140 -3.48 4.67 -1.89
C ILE A 140 -4.29 5.86 -1.35
N CYS A 141 -4.87 5.67 -0.16
CA CYS A 141 -5.53 6.69 0.66
C CYS A 141 -6.48 7.60 -0.14
N PHE A 142 -6.08 8.83 -0.44
CA PHE A 142 -6.89 9.83 -1.14
C PHE A 142 -7.41 9.38 -2.51
N GLU A 143 -6.73 8.42 -3.17
CA GLU A 143 -7.19 7.84 -4.43
C GLU A 143 -8.55 7.13 -4.31
N SER A 144 -8.85 6.55 -3.14
CA SER A 144 -10.12 5.87 -2.92
C SER A 144 -11.34 6.80 -2.91
N TRP A 145 -11.12 8.11 -2.86
CA TRP A 145 -12.18 9.12 -2.93
C TRP A 145 -12.63 9.40 -4.37
N PHE A 146 -11.89 8.91 -5.36
CA PHE A 146 -12.20 9.06 -6.77
C PHE A 146 -12.86 7.77 -7.29
N PRO A 147 -14.19 7.77 -7.54
CA PRO A 147 -14.89 6.60 -8.08
C PRO A 147 -14.27 6.10 -9.39
N GLU A 148 -13.72 7.02 -10.18
CA GLU A 148 -13.06 6.74 -11.46
C GLU A 148 -11.84 5.84 -11.28
N ALA A 149 -11.06 6.02 -10.21
CA ALA A 149 -9.90 5.19 -9.91
C ALA A 149 -10.34 3.75 -9.60
N CYS A 150 -11.34 3.59 -8.72
CA CYS A 150 -11.90 2.28 -8.40
C CYS A 150 -12.53 1.63 -9.63
N ARG A 151 -13.30 2.38 -10.42
CA ARG A 151 -13.93 1.90 -11.66
C ARG A 151 -12.88 1.44 -12.67
N ALA A 152 -11.80 2.18 -12.86
CA ALA A 152 -10.74 1.81 -13.79
C ALA A 152 -10.05 0.49 -13.40
N LEU A 153 -9.86 0.22 -12.11
CA LEU A 153 -9.35 -1.05 -11.62
C LEU A 153 -10.33 -2.20 -11.85
N VAL A 154 -11.62 -1.97 -11.63
CA VAL A 154 -12.67 -2.95 -11.90
C VAL A 154 -12.74 -3.29 -13.40
N LEU A 155 -12.59 -2.31 -14.28
CA LEU A 155 -12.52 -2.54 -15.73
C LEU A 155 -11.27 -3.33 -16.16
N GLN A 156 -10.22 -3.34 -15.33
CA GLN A 156 -9.06 -4.22 -15.46
C GLN A 156 -9.26 -5.59 -14.77
N ALA A 157 -10.51 -5.96 -14.51
CA ALA A 157 -10.91 -7.21 -13.88
C ALA A 157 -10.50 -7.38 -12.40
N ALA A 158 -10.26 -6.28 -11.66
CA ALA A 158 -10.03 -6.38 -10.22
C ALA A 158 -11.24 -6.97 -9.51
N GLN A 159 -11.02 -8.04 -8.75
CA GLN A 159 -12.00 -8.74 -7.94
C GLN A 159 -11.98 -8.28 -6.48
N VAL A 160 -10.85 -7.73 -6.04
CA VAL A 160 -10.63 -7.15 -4.72
C VAL A 160 -9.96 -5.81 -4.91
N LEU A 161 -10.44 -4.78 -4.20
CA LEU A 161 -9.79 -3.48 -4.11
C LEU A 161 -9.17 -3.32 -2.73
N CYS A 162 -7.85 -3.14 -2.67
CA CYS A 162 -7.11 -2.88 -1.46
C CYS A 162 -6.76 -1.39 -1.36
N SER A 163 -7.23 -0.72 -0.31
CA SER A 163 -6.87 0.66 -0.02
C SER A 163 -5.78 0.72 1.05
N VAL A 164 -4.61 1.20 0.66
CA VAL A 164 -3.47 1.42 1.54
C VAL A 164 -3.63 2.79 2.20
N VAL A 165 -4.09 2.80 3.47
CA VAL A 165 -4.49 4.04 4.16
C VAL A 165 -3.74 4.17 5.48
N ARG A 166 -3.30 5.38 5.82
CA ARG A 166 -2.83 5.67 7.18
C ARG A 166 -4.00 5.93 8.11
N ARG A 167 -3.85 5.59 9.39
CA ARG A 167 -4.77 6.04 10.43
C ARG A 167 -4.59 7.54 10.64
N THR A 168 -5.68 8.31 10.60
CA THR A 168 -5.72 9.67 11.10
C THR A 168 -6.48 9.69 12.41
N SER A 169 -6.06 10.54 13.36
CA SER A 169 -6.79 10.81 14.61
C SER A 169 -8.22 11.32 14.38
N ALA A 170 -8.54 11.73 13.17
CA ALA A 170 -9.84 12.26 12.75
C ALA A 170 -10.86 11.18 12.32
N GLY A 171 -10.71 9.93 12.72
CA GLY A 171 -11.78 8.93 12.60
C GLY A 171 -12.04 8.37 11.20
N HIS A 172 -11.14 8.56 10.25
CA HIS A 172 -11.26 7.89 8.95
C HIS A 172 -11.03 6.39 9.13
N ARG A 173 -12.11 5.63 9.02
CA ARG A 173 -12.05 4.16 8.99
C ARG A 173 -11.43 3.73 7.67
N ALA A 174 -10.41 2.89 7.71
CA ALA A 174 -9.97 2.16 6.52
C ALA A 174 -11.15 1.28 6.07
N TRP A 175 -11.72 1.58 4.92
CA TRP A 175 -12.76 0.74 4.34
C TRP A 175 -12.07 -0.41 3.61
N LEU A 176 -12.12 -1.59 4.20
CA LEU A 176 -11.87 -2.81 3.47
C LEU A 176 -13.19 -3.18 2.77
N LEU A 177 -13.31 -2.89 1.50
CA LEU A 177 -14.34 -3.47 0.67
C LEU A 177 -13.90 -4.90 0.30
N ALA A 178 -13.87 -5.78 1.29
CA ALA A 178 -13.71 -7.21 1.09
C ALA A 178 -15.10 -7.86 1.16
N GLU A 179 -15.93 -7.58 0.17
CA GLU A 179 -16.96 -8.52 -0.23
C GLU A 179 -16.60 -9.07 -1.60
N PRO A 180 -16.94 -10.34 -1.92
CA PRO A 180 -16.90 -10.76 -3.29
C PRO A 180 -17.91 -9.88 -4.02
N VAL A 181 -17.42 -8.85 -4.67
CA VAL A 181 -18.24 -7.97 -5.48
C VAL A 181 -18.77 -8.83 -6.60
N ARG A 182 -19.95 -9.43 -6.40
CA ARG A 182 -20.86 -9.65 -7.51
C ARG A 182 -21.14 -8.25 -8.01
N LEU A 183 -20.40 -7.84 -9.02
CA LEU A 183 -20.59 -6.58 -9.71
C LEU A 183 -22.02 -6.55 -10.25
N ARG A 184 -22.97 -6.12 -9.45
CA ARG A 184 -24.13 -5.45 -9.99
C ARG A 184 -23.64 -4.10 -10.47
N THR A 185 -23.79 -3.83 -11.74
CA THR A 185 -23.43 -2.61 -12.45
C THR A 185 -24.27 -1.37 -12.00
N THR A 186 -24.65 -1.32 -10.75
CA THR A 186 -25.36 -0.18 -10.16
C THR A 186 -24.56 0.34 -8.98
N CYS A 187 -23.68 1.31 -9.25
CA CYS A 187 -23.26 2.25 -8.23
C CYS A 187 -24.52 3.05 -7.84
N SER A 188 -25.12 2.75 -6.71
CA SER A 188 -26.03 3.69 -6.05
C SER A 188 -25.19 4.58 -5.14
N TRP A 189 -25.24 5.87 -5.42
CA TRP A 189 -24.67 6.98 -4.63
C TRP A 189 -25.37 7.09 -3.26
#